data_e2db89a9f0f2140a74767f524794b4b0
#
_entry.id   e2db89a9f0f2140a74767f524794b4b0
#
_cell.length_a   1.000
_cell.length_b   1.000
_cell.length_c   1.000
_cell.angle_alpha   90.00
_cell.angle_beta   90.00
_cell.angle_gamma   90.00
#
_symmetry.space_group_name_H-M   'P 1'
#
loop_
_entity.id
_entity.type
_entity.pdbx_description
1 polymer ?
#
loop_
_entity_poly.entity_id
_entity_poly.type
_entity_poly.pdbx_seq_one_letter_code
_entity_poly.pdbx_strand_id
1 'polypeptide(L)' 'MIQTVIKRDGRIVGFNEEKIVTAIRKAMLHTENGEDLQLIRQITDHISFKGEPQMTVEAIQDAVELELMNSSRK' A
#
# COMPACT_ATOMS: atom_id res chain seq x y z
N MET A 1 -10.16 -9.25 -0.20
CA MET A 1 -9.56 -8.63 0.99
C MET A 1 -8.28 -9.35 1.35
N ILE A 2 -7.22 -8.62 1.56
CA ILE A 2 -5.91 -9.22 1.89
C ILE A 2 -5.97 -9.84 3.29
N GLN A 3 -5.56 -11.08 3.41
CA GLN A 3 -5.53 -11.79 4.70
C GLN A 3 -4.11 -12.11 5.14
N THR A 4 -3.24 -12.45 4.19
CA THR A 4 -1.86 -12.79 4.48
C THR A 4 -0.93 -12.16 3.46
N VAL A 5 0.32 -11.96 3.87
CA VAL A 5 1.35 -11.35 3.03
C VAL A 5 2.57 -12.26 3.01
N ILE A 6 3.12 -12.45 1.83
CA ILE A 6 4.35 -13.21 1.64
C ILE A 6 5.51 -12.22 1.60
N LYS A 7 6.42 -12.34 2.56
CA LYS A 7 7.62 -11.52 2.63
C LYS A 7 8.64 -11.93 1.58
N ARG A 8 9.64 -11.08 1.36
CA ARG A 8 10.69 -11.34 0.38
C ARG A 8 11.46 -12.62 0.64
N ASP A 9 11.58 -13.00 1.90
CA ASP A 9 12.27 -14.25 2.28
C ASP A 9 11.36 -15.47 2.20
N GLY A 10 10.13 -15.31 1.73
CA GLY A 10 9.16 -16.39 1.58
C GLY A 10 8.28 -16.64 2.78
N ARG A 11 8.48 -15.91 3.86
CA ARG A 11 7.66 -16.11 5.06
C ARG A 11 6.25 -15.54 4.85
N ILE A 12 5.26 -16.29 5.32
CA ILE A 12 3.87 -15.86 5.27
C ILE A 12 3.48 -15.29 6.63
N VAL A 13 3.01 -14.05 6.63
CA VAL A 13 2.60 -13.36 7.86
C VAL A 13 1.19 -12.82 7.70
N GLY A 14 0.52 -12.55 8.81
CA GLY A 14 -0.79 -11.93 8.78
C GLY A 14 -0.73 -10.53 8.19
N PHE A 15 -1.79 -10.16 7.48
CA PHE A 15 -1.87 -8.83 6.89
C PHE A 15 -2.00 -7.76 7.99
N ASN A 16 -1.25 -6.69 7.83
CA ASN A 16 -1.32 -5.55 8.74
C ASN A 16 -1.39 -4.27 7.89
N GLU A 17 -2.49 -3.53 8.04
CA GLU A 17 -2.71 -2.31 7.29
C GLU A 17 -1.60 -1.29 7.51
N GLU A 18 -0.95 -1.29 8.66
CA GLU A 18 0.15 -0.38 8.93
C GLU A 18 1.29 -0.54 7.93
N LYS A 19 1.48 -1.73 7.39
CA LYS A 19 2.48 -1.96 6.36
C LYS A 19 2.18 -1.13 5.11
N ILE A 20 0.92 -1.09 4.70
CA ILE A 20 0.52 -0.28 3.56
C ILE A 20 0.67 1.20 3.88
N VAL A 21 0.20 1.62 5.04
CA VAL A 21 0.31 3.02 5.48
C VAL A 21 1.77 3.47 5.45
N THR A 22 2.66 2.65 6.00
CA THR A 22 4.09 2.97 6.02
C THR A 22 4.64 3.10 4.60
N ALA A 23 4.28 2.19 3.71
CA ALA A 23 4.74 2.23 2.32
C ALA A 23 4.27 3.50 1.62
N ILE A 24 3.01 3.88 1.82
CA ILE A 24 2.45 5.09 1.22
C ILE A 24 3.13 6.34 1.77
N ARG A 25 3.33 6.39 3.09
CA ARG A 25 4.00 7.53 3.72
C ARG A 25 5.41 7.72 3.20
N LYS A 26 6.16 6.63 3.07
CA LYS A 26 7.51 6.69 2.51
C LYS A 26 7.50 7.24 1.09
N ALA A 27 6.55 6.80 0.27
CA ALA A 27 6.43 7.29 -1.09
C ALA A 27 6.06 8.78 -1.11
N MET A 28 5.17 9.22 -0.22
CA MET A 28 4.74 10.61 -0.15
C MET A 28 5.83 11.55 0.34
N LEU A 29 6.75 11.08 1.17
CA LEU A 29 7.86 11.89 1.65
C LEU A 29 8.79 12.33 0.52
N HIS A 30 8.72 11.65 -0.63
CA HIS A 30 9.49 12.01 -1.80
C HIS A 30 8.75 12.98 -2.73
N THR A 31 7.56 13.42 -2.34
CA THR A 31 6.79 14.38 -3.14
C THR A 31 6.76 15.74 -2.44
N GLU A 32 6.49 16.78 -3.23
CA GLU A 32 6.42 18.14 -2.71
C GLU A 32 5.24 18.36 -1.76
N ASN A 33 4.20 17.57 -1.91
CA ASN A 33 2.97 17.75 -1.15
C ASN A 33 3.04 17.14 0.25
N GLY A 34 4.07 16.33 0.54
CA GLY A 34 4.21 15.70 1.85
C GLY A 34 3.10 14.70 2.14
N GLU A 35 2.81 14.50 3.41
CA GLU A 35 1.81 13.53 3.84
C GLU A 35 0.40 14.09 3.71
N ASP A 36 -0.49 13.27 3.13
CA ASP A 36 -1.92 13.54 3.09
C ASP A 36 -2.63 12.35 3.75
N LEU A 37 -3.06 12.55 4.98
CA LEU A 37 -3.66 11.47 5.77
C LEU A 37 -4.94 10.93 5.15
N GLN A 38 -5.74 11.77 4.54
CA GLN A 38 -6.97 11.32 3.88
C GLN A 38 -6.64 10.42 2.69
N LEU A 39 -5.68 10.84 1.90
CA LEU A 39 -5.25 10.06 0.73
C LEU A 39 -4.65 8.73 1.15
N ILE A 40 -3.80 8.75 2.19
CA ILE A 40 -3.22 7.52 2.73
C ILE A 40 -4.32 6.54 3.12
N ARG A 41 -5.33 7.02 3.83
CA ARG A 41 -6.42 6.16 4.28
C ARG A 41 -7.22 5.61 3.12
N GLN A 42 -7.53 6.45 2.14
CA GLN A 42 -8.26 6.01 0.94
C GLN A 42 -7.50 4.94 0.17
N ILE A 43 -6.22 5.15 -0.04
CA ILE A 43 -5.39 4.19 -0.75
C ILE A 43 -5.28 2.89 0.03
N THR A 44 -5.05 2.99 1.34
CA THR A 44 -4.95 1.82 2.21
C THR A 44 -6.23 0.98 2.15
N ASP A 45 -7.37 1.63 2.32
CA ASP A 45 -8.67 0.93 2.27
C ASP A 45 -8.91 0.30 0.92
N HIS A 46 -8.58 1.02 -0.16
CA HIS A 46 -8.79 0.53 -1.51
C HIS A 46 -7.96 -0.71 -1.80
N ILE A 47 -6.68 -0.67 -1.45
CA ILE A 47 -5.78 -1.80 -1.66
C ILE A 47 -6.21 -2.98 -0.80
N SER A 48 -6.52 -2.73 0.47
CA SER A 48 -6.95 -3.79 1.40
C SER A 48 -8.20 -4.50 0.89
N PHE A 49 -9.16 -3.73 0.40
CA PHE A 49 -10.44 -4.28 -0.05
C PHE A 49 -10.31 -5.03 -1.37
N LYS A 50 -9.59 -4.46 -2.34
CA LYS A 50 -9.44 -5.06 -3.67
C LYS A 50 -8.37 -6.12 -3.74
N GLY A 51 -7.48 -6.19 -2.77
CA GLY A 51 -6.37 -7.13 -2.80
C GLY A 51 -6.84 -8.58 -2.75
N GLU A 52 -6.02 -9.46 -3.29
CA GLU A 52 -6.26 -10.89 -3.20
C GLU A 52 -6.06 -11.37 -1.77
N PRO A 53 -6.62 -12.52 -1.38
CA PRO A 53 -6.46 -13.02 -0.02
C PRO A 53 -5.00 -13.18 0.41
N GLN A 54 -4.11 -13.49 -0.52
CA GLN A 54 -2.68 -13.56 -0.25
C GLN A 54 -1.93 -12.77 -1.30
N MET A 55 -1.09 -11.84 -0.85
CA MET A 55 -0.29 -11.01 -1.75
C MET A 55 1.16 -10.95 -1.28
N THR A 56 2.07 -10.81 -2.22
CA THR A 56 3.46 -10.55 -1.88
C THR A 56 3.66 -9.09 -1.50
N VAL A 57 4.72 -8.82 -0.72
CA VAL A 57 5.08 -7.44 -0.38
C VAL A 57 5.29 -6.61 -1.65
N GLU A 58 5.92 -7.21 -2.65
CA GLU A 58 6.20 -6.51 -3.90
C GLU A 58 4.92 -6.14 -4.65
N ALA A 59 3.95 -7.05 -4.67
CA ALA A 59 2.66 -6.77 -5.30
C ALA A 59 1.93 -5.62 -4.59
N ILE A 60 2.02 -5.57 -3.27
CA ILE A 60 1.43 -4.48 -2.49
C ILE A 60 2.14 -3.16 -2.81
N GLN A 61 3.46 -3.16 -2.90
CA GLN A 61 4.21 -1.97 -3.27
C GLN A 61 3.82 -1.46 -4.65
N ASP A 62 3.69 -2.37 -5.61
CA ASP A 62 3.26 -2.00 -6.96
C ASP A 62 1.86 -1.38 -6.94
N ALA A 63 0.96 -1.94 -6.16
CA ALA A 63 -0.39 -1.39 -6.02
C ALA A 63 -0.37 0.01 -5.42
N VAL A 64 0.47 0.22 -4.40
CA VAL A 64 0.63 1.54 -3.77
C VAL A 64 1.14 2.55 -4.78
N GLU A 65 2.17 2.21 -5.53
CA GLU A 65 2.75 3.11 -6.53
C GLU A 65 1.73 3.47 -7.60
N LEU A 66 0.98 2.48 -8.07
CA LEU A 66 -0.04 2.71 -9.08
C LEU A 66 -1.14 3.67 -8.58
N GLU A 67 -1.60 3.47 -7.36
CA GLU A 67 -2.61 4.34 -6.78
C GLU A 67 -2.10 5.76 -6.60
N LEU A 68 -0.85 5.91 -6.17
CA LEU A 68 -0.24 7.22 -6.02
C LEU A 68 -0.09 7.93 -7.36
N MET A 69 0.31 7.22 -8.39
CA MET A 69 0.42 7.79 -9.73
C MET A 69 -0.93 8.27 -10.23
N ASN A 70 -1.97 7.49 -10.03
CA ASN A 70 -3.31 7.88 -10.44
C ASN A 70 -3.82 9.09 -9.66
N SER A 71 -3.48 9.18 -8.39
CA SER A 71 -3.92 10.28 -7.54
C SER A 71 -3.19 11.59 -7.86
N SER A 72 -1.93 11.51 -8.29
CA SER A 72 -1.12 12.71 -8.56
C SER A 72 -1.34 13.27 -9.96
N ARG A 73 -2.16 12.64 -10.75
CA ARG A 73 -2.37 12.98 -12.15
C ARG A 73 -3.51 13.95 -12.39
N LYS A 74 -3.79 14.80 -11.52
CA LYS A 74 -4.89 15.75 -11.72
C LYS A 74 -4.45 16.98 -12.48
#